data_96ea3502b4e57566b9eb127d7f6f6e58
#
_entry.id   96ea3502b4e57566b9eb127d7f6f6e58
#
_cell.length_a   1.000
_cell.length_b   1.000
_cell.length_c   1.000
_cell.angle_alpha   90.00
_cell.angle_beta   90.00
_cell.angle_gamma   90.00
#
_symmetry.space_group_name_H-M   'P 1'
#
loop_
_entity.id
_entity.type
_entity.pdbx_description
1 polymer ?
#
loop_
_entity_poly.entity_id
_entity_poly.type
_entity_poly.pdbx_seq_one_letter_code
_entity_poly.pdbx_strand_id
1 'polypeptide(L)'
;TPEIVLRTPKWLAGIPDIRLLILENVEVPFFSIITSGKAKVHGQVHEGSFRISTELLTQKIFDLSIDSVQIERVPLFSLVPYTFISGLLSLSAHIENINALQQQKAKFPEGTIKGNLKNARIRISGGTALLDIQLPELVLSEIQFEVQLGRSIHIKKIYLQGSLEGIIEGTIQLNEKHPQMSLIDLNIQVTPSPALKKGISSFSTMLSTFQCGETIKINLKGALNRFNFPTRMKC
;
A
#
# COMPACT_ATOMS: atom_id res chain seq x y z
N THR A 1 -4.10 -24.37 10.47
CA THR A 1 -3.07 -23.37 10.05
C THR A 1 -3.51 -22.05 10.63
N PRO A 2 -2.72 -21.35 11.44
CA PRO A 2 -3.07 -20.04 11.97
C PRO A 2 -3.14 -19.02 10.82
N GLU A 3 -4.14 -18.15 10.87
CA GLU A 3 -4.36 -17.12 9.87
C GLU A 3 -4.31 -15.75 10.54
N ILE A 4 -3.70 -14.76 9.89
CA ILE A 4 -3.87 -13.36 10.28
C ILE A 4 -5.04 -12.82 9.48
N VAL A 5 -6.11 -12.50 10.18
CA VAL A 5 -7.31 -11.90 9.61
C VAL A 5 -7.37 -10.44 10.04
N LEU A 6 -7.35 -9.53 9.07
CA LEU A 6 -7.70 -8.15 9.32
C LEU A 6 -9.23 -8.06 9.42
N ARG A 7 -9.73 -7.92 10.63
CA ARG A 7 -11.14 -7.62 10.83
C ARG A 7 -11.44 -6.23 10.30
N THR A 8 -12.31 -6.16 9.33
CA THR A 8 -12.73 -4.88 8.76
C THR A 8 -13.42 -4.05 9.84
N PRO A 9 -12.98 -2.82 10.09
CA PRO A 9 -13.65 -1.93 11.02
C PRO A 9 -15.12 -1.77 10.65
N LYS A 10 -16.02 -1.66 11.64
CA LYS A 10 -17.48 -1.56 11.41
C LYS A 10 -17.90 -0.41 10.48
N TRP A 11 -17.06 0.62 10.31
CA TRP A 11 -17.32 1.74 9.42
C TRP A 11 -17.02 1.44 7.94
N LEU A 12 -16.36 0.33 7.64
CA LEU A 12 -16.18 -0.23 6.28
C LEU A 12 -17.26 -1.33 6.02
N ALA A 13 -18.47 -1.12 6.47
CA ALA A 13 -19.57 -2.06 6.28
C ALA A 13 -19.71 -2.46 4.79
N GLY A 14 -19.66 -3.75 4.53
CA GLY A 14 -19.73 -4.30 3.16
C GLY A 14 -18.41 -4.82 2.61
N ILE A 15 -17.28 -4.57 3.26
CA ILE A 15 -16.01 -5.22 2.93
C ILE A 15 -15.85 -6.44 3.83
N PRO A 16 -15.72 -7.66 3.29
CA PRO A 16 -15.51 -8.86 4.10
C PRO A 16 -14.18 -8.78 4.87
N ASP A 17 -14.08 -9.49 5.98
CA ASP A 17 -12.81 -9.65 6.69
C ASP A 17 -11.73 -10.14 5.73
N ILE A 18 -10.59 -9.45 5.71
CA ILE A 18 -9.51 -9.74 4.78
C ILE A 18 -8.54 -10.70 5.44
N ARG A 19 -8.39 -11.88 4.88
CA ARG A 19 -7.30 -12.79 5.25
C ARG A 19 -6.01 -12.20 4.70
N LEU A 20 -5.18 -11.63 5.58
CA LEU A 20 -3.92 -11.01 5.17
C LEU A 20 -2.85 -12.04 4.84
N LEU A 21 -2.73 -13.06 5.68
CA LEU A 21 -1.66 -14.03 5.59
C LEU A 21 -2.12 -15.39 6.13
N ILE A 22 -1.74 -16.45 5.45
CA ILE A 22 -1.77 -17.81 5.96
C ILE A 22 -0.39 -18.09 6.53
N LEU A 23 -0.29 -18.30 7.83
CA LEU A 23 0.97 -18.49 8.51
C LEU A 23 1.38 -19.97 8.45
N GLU A 24 2.59 -20.19 7.96
CA GLU A 24 3.24 -21.50 7.97
C GLU A 24 4.32 -21.50 9.08
N ASN A 25 4.50 -22.62 9.79
CA ASN A 25 5.58 -22.78 10.79
C ASN A 25 5.71 -21.62 11.78
N VAL A 26 4.65 -21.38 12.57
CA VAL A 26 4.64 -20.31 13.57
C VAL A 26 5.35 -20.75 14.85
N GLU A 27 6.37 -20.01 15.25
CA GLU A 27 7.06 -20.18 16.52
C GLU A 27 6.75 -19.02 17.47
N VAL A 28 6.31 -19.36 18.68
CA VAL A 28 6.06 -18.39 19.74
C VAL A 28 7.00 -18.70 20.92
N PRO A 29 8.10 -17.95 21.08
CA PRO A 29 9.03 -18.18 22.17
C PRO A 29 8.40 -17.74 23.51
N PHE A 30 7.89 -18.71 24.26
CA PHE A 30 7.16 -18.49 25.52
C PHE A 30 8.00 -17.76 26.58
N PHE A 31 9.30 -17.97 26.59
CA PHE A 31 10.23 -17.32 27.53
C PHE A 31 10.29 -15.80 27.37
N SER A 32 10.15 -15.29 26.16
CA SER A 32 10.19 -13.84 25.91
C SER A 32 8.97 -13.12 26.52
N ILE A 33 7.84 -13.79 26.60
CA ILE A 33 6.62 -13.27 27.20
C ILE A 33 6.83 -13.03 28.70
N ILE A 34 7.40 -14.04 29.39
CA ILE A 34 7.60 -14.00 30.84
C ILE A 34 8.67 -12.99 31.25
N THR A 35 9.75 -12.89 30.47
CA THR A 35 10.91 -12.08 30.86
C THR A 35 10.83 -10.63 30.42
N SER A 36 10.20 -10.32 29.31
CA SER A 36 10.20 -8.98 28.73
C SER A 36 8.81 -8.33 28.58
N GLY A 37 7.74 -9.06 28.88
CA GLY A 37 6.37 -8.57 28.65
C GLY A 37 6.04 -8.37 27.16
N LYS A 38 6.90 -8.85 26.25
CA LYS A 38 6.74 -8.72 24.80
C LYS A 38 6.46 -10.08 24.19
N ALA A 39 5.39 -10.17 23.41
CA ALA A 39 5.14 -11.30 22.54
C ALA A 39 5.93 -11.12 21.24
N LYS A 40 6.70 -12.13 20.87
CA LYS A 40 7.38 -12.21 19.59
C LYS A 40 6.88 -13.45 18.89
N VAL A 41 6.47 -13.29 17.65
CA VAL A 41 6.01 -14.39 16.79
C VAL A 41 6.82 -14.31 15.50
N HIS A 42 7.36 -15.41 15.06
CA HIS A 42 8.04 -15.50 13.77
C HIS A 42 7.63 -16.77 13.06
N GLY A 43 7.78 -16.79 11.77
CA GLY A 43 7.41 -17.93 10.96
C GLY A 43 7.63 -17.67 9.48
N GLN A 44 7.10 -18.56 8.68
CA GLN A 44 7.16 -18.48 7.22
C GLN A 44 5.78 -18.16 6.65
N VAL A 45 5.76 -17.48 5.51
CA VAL A 45 4.58 -17.16 4.75
C VAL A 45 4.94 -17.07 3.26
N HIS A 46 4.33 -17.89 2.43
CA HIS A 46 4.51 -17.85 0.98
C HIS A 46 5.99 -17.74 0.54
N GLU A 47 6.81 -18.65 1.03
CA GLU A 47 8.27 -18.74 0.78
C GLU A 47 9.11 -17.60 1.39
N GLY A 48 8.47 -16.58 1.96
CA GLY A 48 9.12 -15.53 2.73
C GLY A 48 9.05 -15.78 4.24
N SER A 49 9.55 -14.83 5.01
CA SER A 49 9.50 -14.85 6.45
C SER A 49 8.73 -13.67 7.02
N PHE A 50 8.17 -13.85 8.21
CA PHE A 50 7.56 -12.77 8.98
C PHE A 50 8.03 -12.78 10.42
N ARG A 51 8.02 -11.60 11.02
CA ARG A 51 8.26 -11.40 12.45
C ARG A 51 7.30 -10.35 12.95
N ILE A 52 6.62 -10.68 14.04
CA ILE A 52 5.72 -9.78 14.75
C ILE A 52 6.23 -9.63 16.18
N SER A 53 6.26 -8.41 16.69
CA SER A 53 6.54 -8.09 18.08
C SER A 53 5.49 -7.13 18.61
N THR A 54 4.94 -7.41 19.79
CA THR A 54 3.98 -6.52 20.45
C THR A 54 4.18 -6.54 21.96
N GLU A 55 3.91 -5.41 22.61
CA GLU A 55 3.87 -5.35 24.07
C GLU A 55 2.53 -5.85 24.58
N LEU A 56 2.55 -6.95 25.37
CA LEU A 56 1.32 -7.60 25.86
C LEU A 56 0.57 -6.77 26.90
N LEU A 57 1.30 -6.11 27.80
CA LEU A 57 0.70 -5.39 28.92
C LEU A 57 0.10 -4.05 28.51
N THR A 58 0.77 -3.33 27.63
CA THR A 58 0.35 -2.00 27.21
C THR A 58 -0.37 -1.98 25.88
N GLN A 59 -0.11 -2.99 25.04
CA GLN A 59 -0.58 -3.09 23.64
C GLN A 59 -0.37 -1.80 22.85
N LYS A 60 0.66 -1.02 23.20
CA LYS A 60 0.91 0.28 22.59
C LYS A 60 1.73 0.21 21.33
N ILE A 61 2.60 -0.80 21.23
CA ILE A 61 3.57 -0.93 20.15
C ILE A 61 3.34 -2.23 19.41
N PHE A 62 3.36 -2.14 18.10
CA PHE A 62 3.31 -3.28 17.19
C PHE A 62 4.38 -3.11 16.13
N ASP A 63 5.31 -4.06 16.09
CA ASP A 63 6.32 -4.15 15.06
C ASP A 63 6.00 -5.35 14.16
N LEU A 64 5.99 -5.12 12.85
CA LEU A 64 5.87 -6.14 11.84
C LEU A 64 7.07 -6.06 10.91
N SER A 65 7.68 -7.20 10.64
CA SER A 65 8.67 -7.34 9.56
C SER A 65 8.27 -8.52 8.69
N ILE A 66 8.22 -8.29 7.41
CA ILE A 66 7.97 -9.29 6.37
C ILE A 66 9.16 -9.23 5.42
N ASP A 67 9.69 -10.35 5.02
CA ASP A 67 10.78 -10.42 4.07
C ASP A 67 10.50 -11.42 2.96
N SER A 68 10.67 -10.94 1.72
CA SER A 68 10.65 -11.74 0.49
C SER A 68 9.37 -12.55 0.25
N VAL A 69 8.21 -12.02 0.64
CA VAL A 69 6.92 -12.68 0.45
C VAL A 69 6.42 -12.50 -0.99
N GLN A 70 5.95 -13.58 -1.61
CA GLN A 70 5.35 -13.55 -2.95
C GLN A 70 4.00 -12.81 -2.88
N ILE A 71 3.94 -11.62 -3.52
CA ILE A 71 2.80 -10.70 -3.38
C ILE A 71 1.51 -11.23 -4.03
N GLU A 72 1.64 -12.00 -5.10
CA GLU A 72 0.51 -12.61 -5.81
C GLU A 72 -0.27 -13.62 -4.95
N ARG A 73 0.35 -14.12 -3.88
CA ARG A 73 -0.27 -15.04 -2.92
C ARG A 73 -0.91 -14.32 -1.74
N VAL A 74 -0.74 -13.00 -1.63
CA VAL A 74 -1.32 -12.21 -0.55
C VAL A 74 -2.75 -11.79 -0.91
N PRO A 75 -3.79 -12.30 -0.23
CA PRO A 75 -5.18 -12.10 -0.64
C PRO A 75 -5.63 -10.63 -0.64
N LEU A 76 -4.96 -9.77 0.14
CA LEU A 76 -5.26 -8.33 0.21
C LEU A 76 -5.23 -7.67 -1.17
N PHE A 77 -4.33 -8.08 -2.04
CA PHE A 77 -4.16 -7.48 -3.35
C PHE A 77 -5.22 -7.91 -4.38
N SER A 78 -6.04 -8.91 -4.07
CA SER A 78 -7.18 -9.27 -4.90
C SER A 78 -8.34 -8.27 -4.85
N LEU A 79 -8.32 -7.35 -3.87
CA LEU A 79 -9.37 -6.34 -3.67
C LEU A 79 -9.16 -5.06 -4.49
N VAL A 80 -8.02 -4.91 -5.14
CA VAL A 80 -7.70 -3.72 -5.92
C VAL A 80 -7.95 -3.97 -7.42
N PRO A 81 -8.27 -2.91 -8.22
CA PRO A 81 -8.59 -3.04 -9.63
C PRO A 81 -7.35 -3.36 -10.52
N TYR A 82 -6.31 -3.90 -9.93
CA TYR A 82 -5.12 -4.34 -10.62
C TYR A 82 -4.67 -5.69 -10.04
N THR A 83 -3.99 -6.48 -10.86
CA THR A 83 -3.50 -7.80 -10.48
C THR A 83 -1.99 -7.77 -10.45
N PHE A 84 -1.42 -8.12 -9.30
CA PHE A 84 0.00 -8.47 -9.24
C PHE A 84 0.17 -9.88 -9.83
N ILE A 85 0.99 -9.97 -10.87
CA ILE A 85 1.31 -11.24 -11.52
C ILE A 85 2.48 -11.89 -10.81
N SER A 86 3.42 -11.09 -10.34
CA SER A 86 4.57 -11.52 -9.54
C SER A 86 5.18 -10.36 -8.78
N GLY A 87 5.96 -10.66 -7.76
CA GLY A 87 6.76 -9.69 -7.01
C GLY A 87 7.16 -10.21 -5.64
N LEU A 88 8.28 -9.75 -5.12
CA LEU A 88 8.80 -10.07 -3.79
C LEU A 88 8.66 -8.86 -2.89
N LEU A 89 7.75 -8.97 -1.91
CA LEU A 89 7.49 -7.91 -0.94
C LEU A 89 8.35 -8.08 0.30
N SER A 90 9.09 -7.04 0.66
CA SER A 90 9.68 -6.88 1.99
C SER A 90 9.12 -5.61 2.63
N LEU A 91 8.69 -5.70 3.89
CA LEU A 91 7.98 -4.66 4.60
C LEU A 91 8.42 -4.60 6.06
N SER A 92 8.58 -3.40 6.58
CA SER A 92 8.67 -3.14 8.03
C SER A 92 7.62 -2.12 8.44
N ALA A 93 6.90 -2.41 9.51
CA ALA A 93 5.93 -1.51 10.09
C ALA A 93 6.19 -1.37 11.59
N HIS A 94 6.25 -0.13 12.04
CA HIS A 94 6.27 0.23 13.45
C HIS A 94 5.03 1.05 13.73
N ILE A 95 4.11 0.53 14.55
CA ILE A 95 2.81 1.16 14.81
C ILE A 95 2.65 1.33 16.31
N GLU A 96 2.34 2.54 16.71
CA GLU A 96 2.05 2.93 18.08
C GLU A 96 0.54 3.10 18.30
N ASN A 97 0.12 3.04 19.55
CA ASN A 97 -1.26 3.30 19.97
C ASN A 97 -2.32 2.38 19.33
N ILE A 98 -2.00 1.09 19.14
CA ILE A 98 -2.94 0.13 18.54
C ILE A 98 -4.24 0.03 19.34
N ASN A 99 -4.22 0.23 20.65
CA ASN A 99 -5.42 0.28 21.50
C ASN A 99 -6.42 1.36 21.05
N ALA A 100 -5.98 2.36 20.32
CA ALA A 100 -6.87 3.34 19.71
C ALA A 100 -7.86 2.72 18.72
N LEU A 101 -7.49 1.63 18.08
CA LEU A 101 -8.37 0.87 17.18
C LEU A 101 -9.46 0.08 17.94
N GLN A 102 -9.19 -0.30 19.20
CA GLN A 102 -10.12 -1.09 20.03
C GLN A 102 -11.05 -0.19 20.86
N GLN A 103 -10.56 0.95 21.32
CA GLN A 103 -11.35 1.92 22.05
C GLN A 103 -12.03 2.85 21.05
N GLN A 104 -13.35 2.87 21.02
CA GLN A 104 -14.21 3.71 20.16
C GLN A 104 -13.92 5.24 20.24
N LYS A 105 -12.84 5.65 20.89
CA LYS A 105 -12.35 7.01 20.92
C LYS A 105 -11.33 7.18 19.79
N ALA A 106 -11.78 7.82 18.77
CA ALA A 106 -11.11 8.24 17.53
C ALA A 106 -9.66 8.71 17.66
N LYS A 107 -8.74 7.79 17.91
CA LYS A 107 -7.30 8.05 17.72
C LYS A 107 -6.84 7.11 16.60
N PHE A 108 -6.33 7.69 15.55
CA PHE A 108 -5.68 6.90 14.50
C PHE A 108 -4.38 6.28 15.05
N PRO A 109 -4.04 5.04 14.63
CA PRO A 109 -2.74 4.50 14.94
C PRO A 109 -1.67 5.41 14.32
N GLU A 110 -0.62 5.67 15.07
CA GLU A 110 0.53 6.43 14.62
C GLU A 110 1.66 5.46 14.30
N GLY A 111 2.50 5.80 13.34
CA GLY A 111 3.62 4.92 13.02
C GLY A 111 4.21 5.13 11.65
N THR A 112 5.10 4.23 11.29
CA THR A 112 5.79 4.27 10.00
C THR A 112 5.75 2.88 9.35
N ILE A 113 5.45 2.86 8.06
CA ILE A 113 5.53 1.68 7.21
C ILE A 113 6.56 1.96 6.13
N LYS A 114 7.55 1.08 6.01
CA LYS A 114 8.57 1.12 4.96
C LYS A 114 8.62 -0.22 4.27
N GLY A 115 8.87 -0.23 2.98
CA GLY A 115 9.04 -1.48 2.28
C GLY A 115 9.56 -1.30 0.88
N ASN A 116 9.84 -2.43 0.28
CA ASN A 116 10.14 -2.54 -1.13
C ASN A 116 9.42 -3.74 -1.73
N LEU A 117 9.11 -3.60 -3.00
CA LEU A 117 8.59 -4.66 -3.83
C LEU A 117 9.50 -4.79 -5.03
N LYS A 118 10.16 -5.93 -5.16
CA LYS A 118 11.12 -6.23 -6.24
C LYS A 118 10.48 -7.10 -7.32
N ASN A 119 10.92 -6.88 -8.56
CA ASN A 119 10.50 -7.67 -9.73
C ASN A 119 8.98 -7.73 -9.88
N ALA A 120 8.30 -6.60 -9.66
CA ALA A 120 6.86 -6.52 -9.73
C ALA A 120 6.37 -6.52 -11.17
N ARG A 121 5.40 -7.38 -11.46
CA ARG A 121 4.62 -7.38 -12.70
C ARG A 121 3.17 -7.11 -12.35
N ILE A 122 2.65 -6.02 -12.87
CA ILE A 122 1.32 -5.53 -12.53
C ILE A 122 0.50 -5.42 -13.80
N ARG A 123 -0.67 -6.06 -13.81
CA ARG A 123 -1.68 -5.89 -14.86
C ARG A 123 -2.81 -5.04 -14.31
N ILE A 124 -3.12 -3.98 -15.00
CA ILE A 124 -4.28 -3.16 -14.65
C ILE A 124 -5.48 -3.74 -15.38
N SER A 125 -6.33 -4.44 -14.62
CA SER A 125 -7.61 -4.98 -15.11
C SER A 125 -8.70 -3.98 -14.77
N GLY A 126 -8.91 -3.00 -15.61
CA GLY A 126 -9.89 -1.97 -15.33
C GLY A 126 -10.52 -1.44 -16.59
N GLY A 127 -11.40 -2.21 -17.18
CA GLY A 127 -12.46 -1.64 -17.98
C GLY A 127 -13.45 -0.95 -17.04
N THR A 128 -13.37 0.37 -16.83
CA THR A 128 -14.61 1.09 -16.59
C THR A 128 -15.44 0.86 -17.84
N ALA A 129 -16.75 0.54 -17.69
CA ALA A 129 -17.67 0.21 -18.77
C ALA A 129 -17.74 1.22 -19.94
N LEU A 130 -16.94 2.28 -19.91
CA LEU A 130 -16.83 3.34 -20.90
C LEU A 130 -15.59 3.24 -21.80
N LEU A 131 -14.54 2.51 -21.40
CA LEU A 131 -13.32 2.40 -22.21
C LEU A 131 -12.75 0.98 -22.02
N ASP A 132 -12.96 0.14 -23.02
CA ASP A 132 -12.34 -1.19 -23.11
C ASP A 132 -10.85 -1.06 -23.52
N ILE A 133 -10.08 -0.37 -22.66
CA ILE A 133 -8.69 -0.06 -22.92
C ILE A 133 -7.82 -1.01 -22.11
N GLN A 134 -7.15 -1.91 -22.81
CA GLN A 134 -6.12 -2.74 -22.22
C GLN A 134 -4.84 -1.91 -22.04
N LEU A 135 -4.54 -1.58 -20.78
CA LEU A 135 -3.25 -0.99 -20.45
C LEU A 135 -2.16 -2.07 -20.55
N PRO A 136 -0.97 -1.70 -21.05
CA PRO A 136 0.15 -2.64 -21.07
C PRO A 136 0.56 -3.01 -19.63
N GLU A 137 1.11 -4.21 -19.49
CA GLU A 137 1.64 -4.69 -18.22
C GLU A 137 2.79 -3.78 -17.76
N LEU A 138 2.74 -3.37 -16.49
CA LEU A 138 3.84 -2.64 -15.85
C LEU A 138 4.86 -3.64 -15.30
N VAL A 139 6.09 -3.54 -15.75
CA VAL A 139 7.22 -4.33 -15.26
C VAL A 139 8.13 -3.39 -14.48
N LEU A 140 8.12 -3.51 -13.15
CA LEU A 140 8.89 -2.68 -12.25
C LEU A 140 9.97 -3.51 -11.58
N SER A 141 11.23 -3.09 -11.75
CA SER A 141 12.35 -3.75 -11.09
C SER A 141 12.30 -3.53 -9.57
N GLU A 142 11.88 -2.34 -9.15
CA GLU A 142 11.73 -2.00 -7.74
C GLU A 142 10.66 -0.94 -7.52
N ILE A 143 9.92 -1.11 -6.42
CA ILE A 143 9.05 -0.09 -5.82
C ILE A 143 9.49 0.04 -4.36
N GLN A 144 10.02 1.20 -3.98
CA GLN A 144 10.32 1.53 -2.58
C GLN A 144 9.27 2.48 -2.05
N PHE A 145 8.82 2.28 -0.81
CA PHE A 145 7.85 3.18 -0.21
C PHE A 145 8.13 3.44 1.27
N GLU A 146 7.81 4.66 1.68
CA GLU A 146 7.79 5.09 3.07
C GLU A 146 6.51 5.90 3.33
N VAL A 147 5.72 5.41 4.29
CA VAL A 147 4.43 5.98 4.66
C VAL A 147 4.41 6.20 6.16
N GLN A 148 4.02 7.38 6.60
CA GLN A 148 3.78 7.71 7.99
C GLN A 148 2.28 7.72 8.26
N LEU A 149 1.88 6.93 9.25
CA LEU A 149 0.49 6.81 9.70
C LEU A 149 0.20 7.85 10.79
N GLY A 150 -1.05 8.28 10.86
CA GLY A 150 -1.57 9.19 11.85
C GLY A 150 -2.98 9.64 11.44
N ARG A 151 -3.46 10.75 11.98
CA ARG A 151 -4.70 11.37 11.54
C ARG A 151 -4.68 11.71 10.04
N SER A 152 -3.51 12.00 9.52
CA SER A 152 -3.22 12.09 8.11
C SER A 152 -2.18 11.02 7.74
N ILE A 153 -2.40 10.32 6.67
CA ILE A 153 -1.42 9.41 6.10
C ILE A 153 -0.49 10.26 5.23
N HIS A 154 0.79 10.29 5.57
CA HIS A 154 1.80 10.99 4.78
C HIS A 154 2.58 9.97 3.95
N ILE A 155 2.39 10.00 2.66
CA ILE A 155 3.23 9.27 1.70
C ILE A 155 4.50 10.12 1.54
N LYS A 156 5.54 9.77 2.30
CA LYS A 156 6.81 10.49 2.24
C LYS A 156 7.46 10.30 0.89
N LYS A 157 7.39 9.07 0.39
CA LYS A 157 7.95 8.70 -0.91
C LYS A 157 7.44 7.34 -1.33
N ILE A 158 7.01 7.22 -2.59
CA ILE A 158 6.95 5.97 -3.33
C ILE A 158 7.85 6.17 -4.54
N TYR A 159 8.94 5.43 -4.61
CA TYR A 159 9.88 5.45 -5.71
C TYR A 159 9.62 4.25 -6.61
N LEU A 160 9.51 4.50 -7.90
CA LEU A 160 9.25 3.49 -8.94
C LEU A 160 10.46 3.39 -9.86
N GLN A 161 10.85 2.17 -10.21
CA GLN A 161 11.93 1.90 -11.15
C GLN A 161 11.55 0.77 -12.10
N GLY A 162 11.76 0.97 -13.40
CA GLY A 162 11.47 -0.03 -14.43
C GLY A 162 10.75 0.55 -15.64
N SER A 163 9.63 -0.05 -16.05
CA SER A 163 8.84 0.46 -17.19
C SER A 163 8.23 1.83 -16.91
N LEU A 164 8.13 2.21 -15.65
CA LEU A 164 7.73 3.52 -15.16
C LEU A 164 8.73 3.94 -14.09
N GLU A 165 9.45 5.01 -14.31
CA GLU A 165 10.36 5.59 -13.33
C GLU A 165 9.77 6.85 -12.72
N GLY A 166 9.88 7.03 -11.40
CA GLY A 166 9.39 8.26 -10.79
C GLY A 166 9.12 8.19 -9.31
N ILE A 167 8.44 9.23 -8.85
CA ILE A 167 8.17 9.46 -7.44
C ILE A 167 6.71 9.85 -7.27
N ILE A 168 6.09 9.30 -6.22
CA ILE A 168 4.78 9.70 -5.72
C ILE A 168 4.95 10.10 -4.27
N GLU A 169 4.45 11.27 -3.91
CA GLU A 169 4.45 11.80 -2.55
C GLU A 169 3.18 12.59 -2.26
N GLY A 170 2.86 12.79 -0.99
CA GLY A 170 1.70 13.58 -0.63
C GLY A 170 1.01 13.14 0.65
N THR A 171 -0.27 13.48 0.76
CA THR A 171 -1.04 13.25 1.98
C THR A 171 -2.44 12.74 1.68
N ILE A 172 -2.96 11.93 2.62
CA ILE A 172 -4.36 11.52 2.66
C ILE A 172 -4.89 11.90 4.04
N GLN A 173 -5.83 12.83 4.09
CA GLN A 173 -6.52 13.21 5.32
C GLN A 173 -7.73 12.31 5.51
N LEU A 174 -7.68 11.44 6.52
CA LEU A 174 -8.72 10.47 6.78
C LEU A 174 -9.97 11.15 7.36
N ASN A 175 -11.13 10.83 6.81
CA ASN A 175 -12.41 11.20 7.39
C ASN A 175 -12.97 10.00 8.15
N GLU A 176 -13.03 10.10 9.49
CA GLU A 176 -13.45 8.99 10.36
C GLU A 176 -14.89 8.55 10.14
N LYS A 177 -15.78 9.52 9.89
CA LYS A 177 -17.22 9.25 9.74
C LYS A 177 -17.57 8.76 8.34
N HIS A 178 -16.85 9.29 7.35
CA HIS A 178 -17.12 9.02 5.93
C HIS A 178 -15.80 8.80 5.19
N PRO A 179 -15.18 7.60 5.26
CA PRO A 179 -13.87 7.33 4.68
C PRO A 179 -13.77 7.65 3.19
N GLN A 180 -14.89 7.50 2.45
CA GLN A 180 -14.98 7.90 1.05
C GLN A 180 -14.85 9.41 0.82
N MET A 181 -15.01 10.22 1.88
CA MET A 181 -14.78 11.68 1.85
C MET A 181 -13.38 12.07 2.32
N SER A 182 -12.50 11.12 2.56
CA SER A 182 -11.09 11.40 2.84
C SER A 182 -10.48 12.21 1.72
N LEU A 183 -9.68 13.22 2.10
CA LEU A 183 -9.07 14.13 1.13
C LEU A 183 -7.69 13.63 0.73
N ILE A 184 -7.43 13.64 -0.56
CA ILE A 184 -6.15 13.27 -1.15
C ILE A 184 -5.49 14.52 -1.70
N ASP A 185 -4.19 14.63 -1.53
CA ASP A 185 -3.31 15.59 -2.17
C ASP A 185 -1.99 14.88 -2.51
N LEU A 186 -1.88 14.39 -3.75
CA LEU A 186 -0.74 13.60 -4.22
C LEU A 186 -0.04 14.29 -5.38
N ASN A 187 1.27 14.34 -5.29
CA ASN A 187 2.16 14.74 -6.36
C ASN A 187 2.76 13.52 -7.02
N ILE A 188 2.54 13.35 -8.30
CA ILE A 188 2.99 12.23 -9.10
C ILE A 188 3.93 12.76 -10.18
N GLN A 189 5.16 12.30 -10.19
CA GLN A 189 6.15 12.62 -11.21
C GLN A 189 6.71 11.31 -11.76
N VAL A 190 6.38 10.98 -12.99
CA VAL A 190 6.73 9.69 -13.59
C VAL A 190 7.19 9.86 -15.04
N THR A 191 8.18 9.07 -15.40
CA THR A 191 8.72 8.99 -16.76
C THR A 191 8.49 7.58 -17.28
N PRO A 192 7.59 7.38 -18.24
CA PRO A 192 7.38 6.06 -18.85
C PRO A 192 8.56 5.69 -19.74
N SER A 193 8.95 4.43 -19.72
CA SER A 193 9.93 3.89 -20.66
C SER A 193 9.44 4.01 -22.11
N PRO A 194 10.33 3.97 -23.11
CA PRO A 194 9.94 4.01 -24.51
C PRO A 194 8.94 2.92 -24.91
N ALA A 195 9.09 1.71 -24.35
CA ALA A 195 8.17 0.60 -24.58
C ALA A 195 6.78 0.90 -24.01
N LEU A 196 6.70 1.43 -22.79
CA LEU A 196 5.44 1.81 -22.17
C LEU A 196 4.79 2.99 -22.92
N LYS A 197 5.56 4.01 -23.31
CA LYS A 197 5.05 5.15 -24.12
C LYS A 197 4.36 4.66 -25.39
N LYS A 198 4.96 3.67 -26.07
CA LYS A 198 4.38 3.07 -27.29
C LYS A 198 3.07 2.33 -26.97
N GLY A 199 3.03 1.59 -25.88
CA GLY A 199 1.83 0.83 -25.44
C GLY A 199 0.67 1.74 -25.00
N ILE A 200 0.95 2.95 -24.49
CA ILE A 200 -0.07 3.92 -24.07
C ILE A 200 -0.29 5.04 -25.08
N SER A 201 0.11 4.86 -26.32
CA SER A 201 0.02 5.90 -27.37
C SER A 201 -1.41 6.40 -27.61
N SER A 202 -2.43 5.56 -27.41
CA SER A 202 -3.85 5.96 -27.48
C SER A 202 -4.23 7.03 -26.45
N PHE A 203 -3.46 7.17 -25.37
CA PHE A 203 -3.66 8.19 -24.34
C PHE A 203 -2.74 9.42 -24.51
N SER A 204 -1.92 9.45 -25.54
CA SER A 204 -0.88 10.47 -25.71
C SER A 204 -1.44 11.89 -25.66
N THR A 205 -2.59 12.15 -26.29
CA THR A 205 -3.26 13.46 -26.30
C THR A 205 -3.67 13.88 -24.88
N MET A 206 -4.22 12.97 -24.08
CA MET A 206 -4.60 13.27 -22.70
C MET A 206 -3.36 13.48 -21.83
N LEU A 207 -2.36 12.63 -21.96
CA LEU A 207 -1.13 12.70 -21.18
C LEU A 207 -0.26 13.90 -21.54
N SER A 208 -0.31 14.39 -22.78
CA SER A 208 0.45 15.57 -23.22
C SER A 208 0.11 16.81 -22.41
N THR A 209 -1.12 16.92 -21.90
CA THR A 209 -1.56 18.02 -21.03
C THR A 209 -0.73 18.08 -19.73
N PHE A 210 -0.23 16.95 -19.24
CA PHE A 210 0.54 16.84 -18.01
C PHE A 210 2.03 16.68 -18.25
N GLN A 211 2.46 16.68 -19.50
CA GLN A 211 3.84 16.39 -19.85
C GLN A 211 4.76 17.59 -19.65
N CYS A 212 5.91 17.36 -19.02
CA CYS A 212 7.01 18.30 -18.84
C CYS A 212 8.29 17.63 -19.36
N GLY A 213 8.60 17.87 -20.62
CA GLY A 213 9.65 17.12 -21.31
C GLY A 213 9.27 15.63 -21.43
N GLU A 214 10.08 14.75 -20.88
CA GLU A 214 9.81 13.32 -20.88
C GLU A 214 8.99 12.84 -19.68
N THR A 215 8.85 13.70 -18.67
CA THR A 215 8.20 13.38 -17.39
C THR A 215 6.75 13.83 -17.40
N ILE A 216 5.87 13.01 -16.89
CA ILE A 216 4.47 13.33 -16.62
C ILE A 216 4.39 13.83 -15.17
N LYS A 217 3.86 15.04 -14.96
CA LYS A 217 3.73 15.67 -13.65
C LYS A 217 2.27 15.99 -13.38
N ILE A 218 1.71 15.31 -12.39
CA ILE A 218 0.30 15.38 -12.01
C ILE A 218 0.18 15.72 -10.54
N ASN A 219 -0.67 16.69 -10.20
CA ASN A 219 -1.22 16.83 -8.86
C ASN A 219 -2.64 16.27 -8.85
N LEU A 220 -2.88 15.28 -8.01
CA LEU A 220 -4.18 14.66 -7.80
C LEU A 220 -4.75 15.13 -6.46
N LYS A 221 -5.80 15.95 -6.50
CA LYS A 221 -6.38 16.57 -5.32
C LYS A 221 -7.89 16.42 -5.31
N GLY A 222 -8.46 16.09 -4.16
CA GLY A 222 -9.91 15.98 -4.00
C GLY A 222 -10.32 14.95 -2.96
N ALA A 223 -11.63 14.70 -2.88
CA ALA A 223 -12.15 13.62 -2.05
C ALA A 223 -12.06 12.28 -2.78
N LEU A 224 -11.88 11.19 -2.04
CA LEU A 224 -11.76 9.82 -2.58
C LEU A 224 -12.93 9.42 -3.47
N ASN A 225 -14.13 9.92 -3.17
CA ASN A 225 -15.35 9.66 -3.96
C ASN A 225 -15.60 10.68 -5.08
N ARG A 226 -14.84 11.78 -5.12
CA ARG A 226 -14.97 12.84 -6.12
C ARG A 226 -13.59 13.45 -6.38
N PHE A 227 -12.82 12.79 -7.22
CA PHE A 227 -11.55 13.38 -7.66
C PHE A 227 -11.83 14.64 -8.49
N ASN A 228 -11.16 15.71 -8.15
CA ASN A 228 -11.04 16.82 -9.07
C ASN A 228 -10.22 16.37 -10.28
N PHE A 229 -10.49 16.97 -11.44
CA PHE A 229 -9.68 16.68 -12.61
C PHE A 229 -8.21 16.92 -12.26
N PRO A 230 -7.30 15.99 -12.59
CA PRO A 230 -5.90 16.16 -12.25
C PRO A 230 -5.37 17.46 -12.83
N THR A 231 -4.56 18.17 -12.06
CA THR A 231 -3.96 19.42 -12.49
C THR A 231 -2.49 19.21 -12.84
N ARG A 232 -2.03 19.95 -13.83
CA ARG A 232 -0.62 19.96 -14.22
C ARG A 232 0.20 20.68 -13.15
N MET A 233 1.27 20.06 -12.71
CA MET A 233 2.28 20.73 -11.89
C MET A 233 3.15 21.64 -12.78
N LYS A 234 3.74 22.65 -12.17
CA LYS A 234 4.71 23.51 -12.88
C LYS A 234 5.89 22.68 -13.38
N CYS A 235 6.26 22.87 -14.61
CA CYS A 235 7.50 22.38 -15.15
C CYS A 235 8.66 23.23 -14.60
#